data_eecab116a34165c244fce3a191bf8c8d
#
_entry.id   eecab116a34165c244fce3a191bf8c8d
#
_cell.length_a   1.000
_cell.length_b   1.000
_cell.length_c   1.000
_cell.angle_alpha   90.00
_cell.angle_beta   90.00
_cell.angle_gamma   90.00
#
_symmetry.space_group_name_H-M   'P 1'
#
loop_
_entity.id
_entity.type
_entity.pdbx_description
1 polymer ?
#
loop_
_entity_poly.entity_id
_entity_poly.type
_entity_poly.pdbx_seq_one_letter_code
_entity_poly.pdbx_strand_id
1 'polypeptide(L)'
;MADFRFENLEVWKMATEIGHRIADLADAVEALGKTTFANRLREGSYSISGILAEGSNCPTKIEFSEFVGRARGAALELANLVIFFGERDLVTEVEEATLVNMLKRESKMLDNFRQSLERAGQPDAVVA
;
A
#
# COMPACT_ATOMS: atom_id res chain seq x y z
N MET A 1 1.73 3.97 21.42
CA MET A 1 1.23 2.68 21.88
C MET A 1 0.29 2.08 20.85
N ALA A 2 0.47 0.82 20.50
CA ALA A 2 -0.35 0.18 19.47
C ALA A 2 -1.65 -0.35 20.10
N ASP A 3 -2.76 0.32 19.82
CA ASP A 3 -4.07 -0.08 20.31
C ASP A 3 -4.81 -0.99 19.33
N PHE A 4 -4.49 -0.89 18.05
CA PHE A 4 -5.09 -1.69 17.00
C PHE A 4 -4.11 -2.73 16.49
N ARG A 5 -4.65 -3.89 16.14
CA ARG A 5 -3.85 -5.02 15.67
C ARG A 5 -3.05 -4.69 14.41
N PHE A 6 -3.62 -3.90 13.49
CA PHE A 6 -2.92 -3.55 12.26
C PHE A 6 -1.64 -2.74 12.50
N GLU A 7 -1.53 -2.01 13.60
CA GLU A 7 -0.36 -1.20 13.90
C GLU A 7 0.92 -2.04 14.07
N ASN A 8 0.77 -3.35 14.32
CA ASN A 8 1.90 -4.28 14.45
C ASN A 8 2.27 -4.97 13.14
N LEU A 9 1.48 -4.79 12.08
CA LEU A 9 1.74 -5.44 10.79
C LEU A 9 2.86 -4.72 10.05
N GLU A 10 3.87 -5.47 9.63
CA GLU A 10 4.99 -4.91 8.87
C GLU A 10 4.52 -4.29 7.55
N VAL A 11 3.55 -4.92 6.88
CA VAL A 11 2.99 -4.38 5.64
C VAL A 11 2.27 -3.05 5.86
N TRP A 12 1.62 -2.87 7.01
CA TRP A 12 0.97 -1.60 7.36
C TRP A 12 2.01 -0.51 7.65
N LYS A 13 3.05 -0.85 8.38
CA LYS A 13 4.14 0.09 8.70
C LYS A 13 4.81 0.59 7.42
N MET A 14 5.12 -0.31 6.49
CA MET A 14 5.69 0.06 5.20
C MET A 14 4.71 0.91 4.39
N ALA A 15 3.42 0.55 4.40
CA ALA A 15 2.39 1.31 3.69
C ALA A 15 2.30 2.75 4.20
N THR A 16 2.39 2.96 5.51
CA THR A 16 2.35 4.31 6.08
C THR A 16 3.62 5.10 5.75
N GLU A 17 4.78 4.46 5.75
CA GLU A 17 6.02 5.10 5.36
C GLU A 17 5.96 5.58 3.91
N ILE A 18 5.50 4.71 3.00
CA ILE A 18 5.25 5.08 1.60
C ILE A 18 4.26 6.23 1.54
N GLY A 19 3.17 6.14 2.32
CA GLY A 19 2.11 7.15 2.34
C GLY A 19 2.62 8.52 2.71
N HIS A 20 3.48 8.63 3.70
CA HIS A 20 4.07 9.92 4.09
C HIS A 20 4.92 10.52 2.97
N ARG A 21 5.72 9.69 2.29
CA ARG A 21 6.50 10.17 1.14
C ARG A 21 5.61 10.63 0.00
N ILE A 22 4.53 9.90 -0.26
CA ILE A 22 3.55 10.30 -1.29
C ILE A 22 2.86 11.61 -0.92
N ALA A 23 2.52 11.80 0.36
CA ALA A 23 1.90 13.04 0.83
C ALA A 23 2.84 14.23 0.64
N ASP A 24 4.13 14.05 0.94
CA ASP A 24 5.13 15.09 0.71
C ASP A 24 5.26 15.41 -0.78
N LEU A 25 5.25 14.38 -1.62
CA LEU A 25 5.28 14.55 -3.07
C LEU A 25 4.05 15.32 -3.55
N ALA A 26 2.88 15.02 -2.99
CA ALA A 26 1.65 15.73 -3.34
C ALA A 26 1.77 17.23 -3.06
N ASP A 27 2.36 17.59 -1.92
CA ASP A 27 2.57 19.00 -1.58
C ASP A 27 3.51 19.68 -2.60
N ALA A 28 4.57 18.99 -3.01
CA ALA A 28 5.49 19.51 -4.01
C ALA A 28 4.82 19.69 -5.37
N VAL A 29 3.98 18.73 -5.77
CA VAL A 29 3.23 18.79 -7.04
C VAL A 29 2.22 19.94 -7.00
N GLU A 30 1.55 20.15 -5.87
CA GLU A 30 0.62 21.26 -5.71
C GLU A 30 1.32 22.60 -5.83
N ALA A 31 2.53 22.72 -5.28
CA ALA A 31 3.32 23.94 -5.38
C ALA A 31 3.65 24.31 -6.84
N LEU A 32 3.60 23.32 -7.76
CA LEU A 32 3.75 23.56 -9.19
C LEU A 32 2.43 23.93 -9.88
N GLY A 33 1.35 24.10 -9.11
CA GLY A 33 0.04 24.46 -9.65
C GLY A 33 -0.76 23.26 -10.18
N LYS A 34 -0.33 22.04 -9.90
CA LYS A 34 -0.97 20.82 -10.42
C LYS A 34 -1.87 20.21 -9.35
N THR A 35 -2.90 20.94 -8.95
CA THR A 35 -3.79 20.58 -7.84
C THR A 35 -4.49 19.23 -8.05
N THR A 36 -4.98 18.96 -9.25
CA THR A 36 -5.68 17.70 -9.53
C THR A 36 -4.76 16.49 -9.36
N PHE A 37 -3.52 16.59 -9.85
CA PHE A 37 -2.53 15.53 -9.68
C PHE A 37 -2.14 15.37 -8.22
N ALA A 38 -1.98 16.49 -7.50
CA ALA A 38 -1.66 16.46 -6.08
C ALA A 38 -2.75 15.77 -5.27
N ASN A 39 -4.02 16.05 -5.57
CA ASN A 39 -5.14 15.42 -4.89
C ASN A 39 -5.19 13.91 -5.15
N ARG A 40 -4.87 13.48 -6.37
CA ARG A 40 -4.82 12.06 -6.69
C ARG A 40 -3.74 11.34 -5.89
N LEU A 41 -2.59 11.97 -5.72
CA LEU A 41 -1.52 11.43 -4.87
C LEU A 41 -1.96 11.36 -3.40
N ARG A 42 -2.64 12.40 -2.91
CA ARG A 42 -3.13 12.41 -1.52
C ARG A 42 -4.08 11.25 -1.26
N GLU A 43 -4.98 10.95 -2.18
CA GLU A 43 -5.86 9.79 -2.08
C GLU A 43 -5.06 8.49 -2.01
N GLY A 44 -4.01 8.36 -2.82
CA GLY A 44 -3.15 7.19 -2.84
C GLY A 44 -2.30 7.05 -1.57
N SER A 45 -2.02 8.16 -0.89
CA SER A 45 -1.09 8.16 0.24
C SER A 45 -1.55 7.29 1.42
N TYR A 46 -2.86 7.12 1.59
CA TYR A 46 -3.39 6.33 2.69
C TYR A 46 -4.24 5.15 2.24
N SER A 47 -4.32 4.88 0.94
CA SER A 47 -5.19 3.81 0.42
C SER A 47 -4.72 2.42 0.84
N ILE A 48 -3.41 2.14 0.75
CA ILE A 48 -2.87 0.83 1.10
C ILE A 48 -3.07 0.57 2.60
N SER A 49 -2.65 1.52 3.43
CA SER A 49 -2.76 1.38 4.88
C SER A 49 -4.21 1.28 5.34
N GLY A 50 -5.11 2.04 4.71
CA GLY A 50 -6.54 2.01 5.04
C GLY A 50 -7.18 0.67 4.76
N ILE A 51 -6.85 0.07 3.61
CA ILE A 51 -7.36 -1.25 3.25
C ILE A 51 -6.86 -2.32 4.25
N LEU A 52 -5.58 -2.25 4.61
CA LEU A 52 -5.00 -3.18 5.58
C LEU A 52 -5.63 -3.03 6.96
N ALA A 53 -5.85 -1.80 7.39
CA ALA A 53 -6.50 -1.54 8.68
C ALA A 53 -7.90 -2.16 8.73
N GLU A 54 -8.68 -1.95 7.68
CA GLU A 54 -10.02 -2.50 7.58
C GLU A 54 -9.99 -4.03 7.55
N GLY A 55 -9.11 -4.61 6.73
CA GLY A 55 -9.00 -6.06 6.60
C GLY A 55 -8.56 -6.76 7.87
N SER A 56 -7.73 -6.11 8.69
CA SER A 56 -7.23 -6.70 9.93
C SER A 56 -8.32 -6.98 10.95
N ASN A 57 -9.49 -6.35 10.78
CA ASN A 57 -10.63 -6.53 11.66
C ASN A 57 -11.63 -7.57 11.13
N CYS A 58 -11.34 -8.23 10.03
CA CYS A 58 -12.20 -9.27 9.49
C CYS A 58 -12.22 -10.50 10.39
N PRO A 59 -13.37 -11.21 10.48
CA PRO A 59 -13.48 -12.36 11.39
C PRO A 59 -12.66 -13.57 10.98
N THR A 60 -12.34 -13.73 9.69
CA THR A 60 -11.58 -14.88 9.22
C THR A 60 -10.31 -14.46 8.49
N LYS A 61 -9.33 -15.37 8.46
CA LYS A 61 -8.09 -15.13 7.73
C LYS A 61 -8.30 -15.09 6.23
N ILE A 62 -9.27 -15.84 5.72
CA ILE A 62 -9.61 -15.82 4.29
C ILE A 62 -10.15 -14.45 3.90
N GLU A 63 -11.05 -13.88 4.69
CA GLU A 63 -11.56 -12.53 4.42
C GLU A 63 -10.44 -11.49 4.49
N PHE A 64 -9.56 -11.61 5.48
CA PHE A 64 -8.41 -10.72 5.60
C PHE A 64 -7.51 -10.84 4.35
N SER A 65 -7.28 -12.07 3.86
CA SER A 65 -6.46 -12.29 2.67
C SER A 65 -7.01 -11.55 1.44
N GLU A 66 -8.34 -11.44 1.33
CA GLU A 66 -8.97 -10.71 0.22
C GLU A 66 -8.65 -9.23 0.30
N PHE A 67 -8.69 -8.64 1.50
CA PHE A 67 -8.29 -7.24 1.72
C PHE A 67 -6.81 -7.04 1.41
N VAL A 68 -5.96 -7.97 1.80
CA VAL A 68 -4.52 -7.89 1.50
C VAL A 68 -4.29 -7.90 -0.01
N GLY A 69 -5.04 -8.71 -0.76
CA GLY A 69 -5.01 -8.70 -2.22
C GLY A 69 -5.40 -7.35 -2.80
N ARG A 70 -6.42 -6.72 -2.24
CA ARG A 70 -6.85 -5.38 -2.65
C ARG A 70 -5.79 -4.32 -2.31
N ALA A 71 -5.15 -4.45 -1.16
CA ALA A 71 -4.05 -3.56 -0.78
C ALA A 71 -2.89 -3.67 -1.77
N ARG A 72 -2.58 -4.88 -2.24
CA ARG A 72 -1.56 -5.09 -3.26
C ARG A 72 -1.93 -4.39 -4.56
N GLY A 73 -3.20 -4.48 -4.98
CA GLY A 73 -3.69 -3.75 -6.14
C GLY A 73 -3.51 -2.24 -6.00
N ALA A 74 -3.80 -1.70 -4.81
CA ALA A 74 -3.59 -0.28 -4.53
C ALA A 74 -2.11 0.11 -4.62
N ALA A 75 -1.21 -0.76 -4.15
CA ALA A 75 0.23 -0.51 -4.25
C ALA A 75 0.69 -0.45 -5.72
N LEU A 76 0.18 -1.35 -6.56
CA LEU A 76 0.49 -1.36 -7.99
C LEU A 76 -0.06 -0.11 -8.69
N GLU A 77 -1.26 0.30 -8.33
CA GLU A 77 -1.86 1.52 -8.87
C GLU A 77 -1.06 2.75 -8.49
N LEU A 78 -0.59 2.82 -7.24
CA LEU A 78 0.22 3.93 -6.77
C LEU A 78 1.58 3.96 -7.49
N ALA A 79 2.19 2.81 -7.71
CA ALA A 79 3.43 2.70 -8.48
C ALA A 79 3.24 3.24 -9.89
N ASN A 80 2.12 2.89 -10.53
CA ASN A 80 1.78 3.41 -11.85
C ASN A 80 1.66 4.94 -11.85
N LEU A 81 1.03 5.51 -10.83
CA LEU A 81 0.91 6.97 -10.70
C LEU A 81 2.26 7.64 -10.58
N VAL A 82 3.15 7.09 -9.75
CA VAL A 82 4.49 7.66 -9.53
C VAL A 82 5.28 7.65 -10.84
N ILE A 83 5.24 6.54 -11.58
CA ILE A 83 5.92 6.41 -12.87
C ILE A 83 5.34 7.41 -13.88
N PHE A 84 4.01 7.48 -13.97
CA PHE A 84 3.34 8.42 -14.87
C PHE A 84 3.74 9.86 -14.56
N PHE A 85 3.77 10.24 -13.29
CA PHE A 85 4.15 11.59 -12.89
C PHE A 85 5.63 11.85 -13.13
N GLY A 86 6.48 10.83 -13.02
CA GLY A 86 7.89 10.93 -13.43
C GLY A 86 8.04 11.27 -14.89
N GLU A 87 7.24 10.63 -15.74
CA GLU A 87 7.23 10.91 -17.19
C GLU A 87 6.72 12.32 -17.51
N ARG A 88 5.96 12.91 -16.59
CA ARG A 88 5.48 14.29 -16.70
C ARG A 88 6.44 15.31 -16.05
N ASP A 89 7.59 14.86 -15.60
CA ASP A 89 8.59 15.68 -14.92
C ASP A 89 8.07 16.33 -13.62
N LEU A 90 7.11 15.68 -12.97
CA LEU A 90 6.54 16.15 -11.70
C LEU A 90 7.20 15.48 -10.49
N VAL A 91 8.04 14.48 -10.72
CA VAL A 91 8.77 13.74 -9.69
C VAL A 91 10.22 13.67 -10.14
N THR A 92 11.16 13.91 -9.23
CA THR A 92 12.59 13.76 -9.56
C THR A 92 12.92 12.29 -9.79
N GLU A 93 13.96 12.02 -10.59
CA GLU A 93 14.38 10.65 -10.86
C GLU A 93 14.73 9.88 -9.58
N VAL A 94 15.35 10.56 -8.62
CA VAL A 94 15.73 9.94 -7.35
C VAL A 94 14.50 9.56 -6.54
N GLU A 95 13.53 10.47 -6.41
CA GLU A 95 12.31 10.20 -5.65
C GLU A 95 11.47 9.12 -6.33
N GLU A 96 11.36 9.16 -7.65
CA GLU A 96 10.66 8.14 -8.42
C GLU A 96 11.26 6.75 -8.15
N ALA A 97 12.58 6.62 -8.27
CA ALA A 97 13.27 5.35 -8.04
C ALA A 97 13.06 4.85 -6.61
N THR A 98 13.15 5.74 -5.64
CA THR A 98 12.94 5.40 -4.23
C THR A 98 11.53 4.87 -3.99
N LEU A 99 10.52 5.59 -4.44
CA LEU A 99 9.12 5.20 -4.26
C LEU A 99 8.78 3.91 -5.01
N VAL A 100 9.23 3.78 -6.26
CA VAL A 100 8.96 2.57 -7.04
C VAL A 100 9.60 1.36 -6.37
N ASN A 101 10.81 1.49 -5.85
CA ASN A 101 11.47 0.38 -5.16
C ASN A 101 10.73 0.01 -3.86
N MET A 102 10.27 1.00 -3.10
CA MET A 102 9.48 0.74 -1.89
C MET A 102 8.17 0.04 -2.23
N LEU A 103 7.48 0.48 -3.28
CA LEU A 103 6.21 -0.10 -3.70
C LEU A 103 6.38 -1.52 -4.26
N LYS A 104 7.48 -1.79 -4.97
CA LYS A 104 7.82 -3.16 -5.39
C LYS A 104 7.96 -4.07 -4.19
N ARG A 105 8.70 -3.60 -3.19
CA ARG A 105 8.94 -4.37 -1.96
C ARG A 105 7.64 -4.61 -1.21
N GLU A 106 6.82 -3.57 -1.07
CA GLU A 106 5.52 -3.69 -0.41
C GLU A 106 4.60 -4.67 -1.14
N SER A 107 4.56 -4.58 -2.47
CA SER A 107 3.75 -5.48 -3.30
C SER A 107 4.12 -6.95 -3.06
N LYS A 108 5.42 -7.24 -2.98
CA LYS A 108 5.91 -8.59 -2.71
C LYS A 108 5.57 -9.05 -1.30
N MET A 109 5.75 -8.16 -0.32
CA MET A 109 5.40 -8.45 1.08
C MET A 109 3.91 -8.74 1.22
N LEU A 110 3.07 -7.96 0.55
CA LEU A 110 1.63 -8.15 0.56
C LEU A 110 1.24 -9.48 -0.07
N ASP A 111 1.86 -9.86 -1.18
CA ASP A 111 1.57 -11.13 -1.83
C ASP A 111 1.94 -12.31 -0.93
N ASN A 112 3.10 -12.26 -0.29
CA ASN A 112 3.54 -13.29 0.64
C ASN A 112 2.60 -13.37 1.84
N PHE A 113 2.17 -12.23 2.36
CA PHE A 113 1.24 -12.17 3.50
C PHE A 113 -0.11 -12.76 3.13
N ARG A 114 -0.64 -12.39 1.96
CA ARG A 114 -1.90 -12.93 1.44
C ARG A 114 -1.85 -14.46 1.38
N GLN A 115 -0.79 -15.01 0.79
CA GLN A 115 -0.63 -16.45 0.69
C GLN A 115 -0.56 -17.13 2.06
N SER A 116 0.14 -16.50 3.00
CA SER A 116 0.23 -16.99 4.38
C SER A 116 -1.16 -17.06 5.04
N LEU A 117 -1.96 -16.02 4.87
CA LEU A 117 -3.32 -15.98 5.42
C LEU A 117 -4.22 -17.03 4.78
N GLU A 118 -4.10 -17.22 3.48
CA GLU A 118 -4.88 -18.23 2.76
C GLU A 118 -4.57 -19.64 3.27
N ARG A 119 -3.28 -19.96 3.44
CA ARG A 119 -2.87 -21.28 3.95
C ARG A 119 -3.37 -21.49 5.38
N ALA A 120 -3.23 -20.47 6.23
CA ALA A 120 -3.64 -20.56 7.64
C ALA A 120 -5.16 -20.62 7.81
N GLY A 121 -5.91 -20.06 6.85
CA GLY A 121 -7.37 -20.04 6.90
C GLY A 121 -8.05 -21.24 6.30
N GLN A 122 -7.31 -22.13 5.63
CA GLN A 122 -7.91 -23.30 5.01
C GLN A 122 -8.20 -24.39 6.04
N PRO A 123 -9.26 -25.17 5.82
CA PRO A 123 -9.52 -26.33 6.67
C PRO A 123 -8.34 -27.28 6.67
N ASP A 124 -8.07 -27.91 7.80
CA ASP A 124 -7.00 -28.87 7.92
C ASP A 124 -7.35 -30.15 7.14
N ALA A 125 -6.74 -30.32 5.99
CA ALA A 125 -6.99 -31.48 5.12
C ALA A 125 -6.50 -32.78 5.73
N VAL A 126 -5.68 -32.71 6.76
CA VAL A 126 -5.10 -33.90 7.39
C VAL A 126 -6.10 -34.60 8.28
N VAL A 127 -7.20 -33.97 8.57
CA VAL A 127 -8.23 -34.52 9.48
C VAL A 127 -8.96 -35.70 8.86
N ALA A 128 -8.80 -35.94 7.62
CA ALA A 128 -9.46 -37.05 6.94
C ALA A 128 -9.22 -38.39 7.62
#